data_de6b37f91523bdd243f21e2e7462923e
#
_entry.id   de6b37f91523bdd243f21e2e7462923e
#
_cell.length_a   1.000
_cell.length_b   1.000
_cell.length_c   1.000
_cell.angle_alpha   90.00
_cell.angle_beta   90.00
_cell.angle_gamma   90.00
#
_symmetry.space_group_name_H-M   'P 1'
#
loop_
_entity.id
_entity.type
_entity.pdbx_description
1 polymer ?
#
loop_
_entity_poly.entity_id
_entity_poly.type
_entity_poly.pdbx_seq_one_letter_code
_entity_poly.pdbx_strand_id
1 'polypeptide(L)'
;EKGPGHKKEPEISVYFHENQTTKKMPLEEYLLGVVAGEMRGGWPEEAYAAQAIVARTFTLELISSGGTKKFHQTDICTDEKHAQAYNAGAVTPAIRRAVKMTRGEVMTYGGNYTKGWFSASCGGRTAPARVALGYAGEEPEYIASVNCPEEGVIPEEELYWSARFSRAELGAILKTLGESVGEVLR
;
A
#
# COMPACT_ATOMS: atom_id res chain seq x y z
N GLU A 1 -16.04 12.56 -1.67
CA GLU A 1 -17.39 12.21 -2.20
C GLU A 1 -17.66 10.74 -1.89
N LYS A 2 -18.88 10.43 -1.47
CA LYS A 2 -19.34 9.05 -1.35
C LYS A 2 -19.34 8.47 -2.77
N GLY A 3 -18.50 7.49 -3.02
CA GLY A 3 -18.38 6.84 -4.32
C GLY A 3 -19.71 6.32 -4.86
N PRO A 4 -19.77 5.87 -6.14
CA PRO A 4 -21.00 5.49 -6.80
C PRO A 4 -21.76 4.46 -5.97
N GLY A 5 -22.76 4.94 -5.33
CA GLY A 5 -23.87 4.39 -4.56
C GLY A 5 -23.87 2.90 -4.24
N HIS A 6 -22.99 2.40 -3.42
CA HIS A 6 -23.23 1.10 -2.79
C HIS A 6 -24.20 1.30 -1.61
N LYS A 7 -25.50 1.12 -1.86
CA LYS A 7 -26.53 1.10 -0.81
C LYS A 7 -26.34 -0.04 0.21
N LYS A 8 -25.46 -1.00 -0.09
CA LYS A 8 -25.14 -2.16 0.76
C LYS A 8 -23.64 -2.37 0.70
N GLU A 9 -23.03 -2.64 1.86
CA GLU A 9 -21.61 -3.00 1.97
C GLU A 9 -21.28 -4.22 1.10
N PRO A 10 -20.23 -4.16 0.26
CA PRO A 10 -19.82 -5.30 -0.55
C PRO A 10 -19.30 -6.45 0.33
N GLU A 11 -19.75 -7.67 0.01
CA GLU A 11 -19.13 -8.89 0.47
C GLU A 11 -18.05 -9.31 -0.55
N ILE A 12 -16.84 -9.59 -0.08
CA ILE A 12 -15.69 -9.96 -0.90
C ILE A 12 -15.17 -11.34 -0.53
N SER A 13 -14.62 -12.06 -1.52
CA SER A 13 -13.90 -13.30 -1.29
C SER A 13 -12.42 -13.00 -1.05
N VAL A 14 -11.89 -13.45 0.09
CA VAL A 14 -10.52 -13.22 0.54
C VAL A 14 -9.77 -14.53 0.65
N TYR A 15 -8.63 -14.64 0.00
CA TYR A 15 -7.68 -15.74 0.20
C TYR A 15 -6.66 -15.34 1.27
N PHE A 16 -6.60 -16.10 2.34
CA PHE A 16 -5.65 -15.92 3.44
C PHE A 16 -4.38 -16.70 3.17
N HIS A 17 -3.31 -15.98 2.84
CA HIS A 17 -2.03 -16.57 2.43
C HIS A 17 -1.39 -17.44 3.52
N GLU A 18 -1.44 -16.99 4.78
CA GLU A 18 -0.79 -17.68 5.90
C GLU A 18 -1.31 -19.12 6.13
N ASN A 19 -2.61 -19.33 5.99
CA ASN A 19 -3.25 -20.63 6.25
C ASN A 19 -3.89 -21.26 5.00
N GLN A 20 -3.72 -20.64 3.83
CA GLN A 20 -4.21 -21.11 2.53
C GLN A 20 -5.73 -21.34 2.51
N THR A 21 -6.50 -20.54 3.22
CA THR A 21 -7.96 -20.63 3.27
C THR A 21 -8.63 -19.48 2.54
N THR A 22 -9.84 -19.73 2.03
CA THR A 22 -10.69 -18.71 1.43
C THR A 22 -11.92 -18.47 2.29
N LYS A 23 -12.25 -17.19 2.51
CA LYS A 23 -13.48 -16.79 3.22
C LYS A 23 -14.18 -15.68 2.46
N LYS A 24 -15.52 -15.65 2.55
CA LYS A 24 -16.30 -14.47 2.22
C LYS A 24 -16.51 -13.63 3.46
N MET A 25 -16.34 -12.32 3.33
CA MET A 25 -16.49 -11.40 4.45
C MET A 25 -16.86 -9.99 3.95
N PRO A 26 -17.46 -9.16 4.82
CA PRO A 26 -17.69 -7.75 4.52
C PRO A 26 -16.39 -7.01 4.23
N LEU A 27 -16.40 -6.08 3.28
CA LEU A 27 -15.22 -5.26 2.94
C LEU A 27 -14.65 -4.53 4.16
N GLU A 28 -15.50 -3.92 4.98
CA GLU A 28 -15.05 -3.16 6.16
C GLU A 28 -14.39 -4.07 7.22
N GLU A 29 -14.79 -5.33 7.32
CA GLU A 29 -14.14 -6.30 8.19
C GLU A 29 -12.73 -6.66 7.68
N TYR A 30 -12.57 -6.86 6.37
CA TYR A 30 -11.27 -7.06 5.74
C TYR A 30 -10.34 -5.86 5.98
N LEU A 31 -10.85 -4.64 5.82
CA LEU A 31 -10.07 -3.41 5.99
C LEU A 31 -9.52 -3.21 7.40
N LEU A 32 -10.16 -3.77 8.44
CA LEU A 32 -9.58 -3.75 9.79
C LEU A 32 -8.21 -4.41 9.82
N GLY A 33 -8.10 -5.59 9.21
CA GLY A 33 -6.84 -6.33 9.13
C GLY A 33 -5.82 -5.65 8.22
N VAL A 34 -6.26 -5.00 7.13
CA VAL A 34 -5.38 -4.25 6.24
C VAL A 34 -4.77 -3.04 6.95
N VAL A 35 -5.59 -2.18 7.56
CA VAL A 35 -5.08 -1.00 8.30
C VAL A 35 -4.12 -1.42 9.42
N ALA A 36 -4.43 -2.53 10.11
CA ALA A 36 -3.56 -3.06 11.16
C ALA A 36 -2.27 -3.73 10.61
N GLY A 37 -2.27 -4.18 9.37
CA GLY A 37 -1.10 -4.74 8.70
C GLY A 37 -0.18 -3.67 8.13
N GLU A 38 -0.75 -2.59 7.59
CA GLU A 38 -0.02 -1.51 6.93
C GLU A 38 0.51 -0.46 7.91
N MET A 39 -0.13 -0.28 9.05
CA MET A 39 0.24 0.76 10.01
C MET A 39 0.70 0.19 11.35
N ARG A 40 1.82 0.67 11.86
CA ARG A 40 2.28 0.40 13.23
C ARG A 40 1.30 0.97 14.26
N GLY A 41 1.35 0.48 15.49
CA GLY A 41 0.58 1.04 16.60
C GLY A 41 1.04 2.45 16.99
N GLY A 42 0.15 3.21 17.65
CA GLY A 42 0.48 4.50 18.24
C GLY A 42 0.23 5.72 17.35
N TRP A 43 -0.29 5.56 16.15
CA TRP A 43 -0.69 6.68 15.30
C TRP A 43 -1.98 7.34 15.77
N PRO A 44 -2.17 8.66 15.50
CA PRO A 44 -3.46 9.32 15.68
C PRO A 44 -4.59 8.63 14.92
N GLU A 45 -5.81 8.72 15.44
CA GLU A 45 -6.98 8.04 14.83
C GLU A 45 -7.27 8.56 13.41
N GLU A 46 -6.98 9.83 13.15
CA GLU A 46 -7.10 10.46 11.83
C GLU A 46 -6.16 9.83 10.80
N ALA A 47 -4.97 9.40 11.20
CA ALA A 47 -4.03 8.71 10.32
C ALA A 47 -4.56 7.32 9.94
N TYR A 48 -5.12 6.58 10.91
CA TYR A 48 -5.80 5.31 10.60
C TYR A 48 -7.04 5.53 9.71
N ALA A 49 -7.77 6.63 9.90
CA ALA A 49 -8.91 7.00 9.07
C ALA A 49 -8.49 7.28 7.62
N ALA A 50 -7.43 8.05 7.43
CA ALA A 50 -6.86 8.30 6.10
C ALA A 50 -6.42 6.98 5.43
N GLN A 51 -5.69 6.13 6.16
CA GLN A 51 -5.27 4.81 5.65
C GLN A 51 -6.46 3.92 5.30
N ALA A 52 -7.56 3.96 6.07
CA ALA A 52 -8.76 3.19 5.77
C ALA A 52 -9.41 3.63 4.44
N ILE A 53 -9.44 4.93 4.15
CA ILE A 53 -9.94 5.47 2.87
C ILE A 53 -9.04 5.01 1.71
N VAL A 54 -7.72 5.14 1.87
CA VAL A 54 -6.74 4.71 0.87
C VAL A 54 -6.83 3.21 0.61
N ALA A 55 -6.82 2.39 1.66
CA ALA A 55 -6.89 0.93 1.57
C ALA A 55 -8.19 0.44 0.94
N ARG A 56 -9.32 1.07 1.28
CA ARG A 56 -10.63 0.78 0.68
C ARG A 56 -10.63 1.09 -0.81
N THR A 57 -10.09 2.24 -1.18
CA THR A 57 -9.98 2.67 -2.57
C THR A 57 -9.12 1.71 -3.37
N PHE A 58 -7.93 1.37 -2.88
CA PHE A 58 -7.02 0.40 -3.48
C PHE A 58 -7.71 -0.97 -3.68
N THR A 59 -8.36 -1.48 -2.63
CA THR A 59 -9.04 -2.78 -2.69
C THR A 59 -10.14 -2.80 -3.75
N LEU A 60 -10.99 -1.76 -3.79
CA LEU A 60 -12.09 -1.68 -4.76
C LEU A 60 -11.58 -1.47 -6.19
N GLU A 61 -10.54 -0.66 -6.38
CA GLU A 61 -9.88 -0.47 -7.67
C GLU A 61 -9.30 -1.80 -8.17
N LEU A 62 -8.55 -2.50 -7.33
CA LEU A 62 -7.95 -3.79 -7.67
C LEU A 62 -9.03 -4.81 -8.03
N ILE A 63 -10.11 -4.92 -7.26
CA ILE A 63 -11.23 -5.82 -7.54
C ILE A 63 -11.89 -5.47 -8.89
N SER A 64 -12.09 -4.19 -9.18
CA SER A 64 -12.68 -3.73 -10.45
C SER A 64 -11.80 -4.09 -11.66
N SER A 65 -10.50 -4.19 -11.45
CA SER A 65 -9.49 -4.56 -12.45
C SER A 65 -9.25 -6.09 -12.54
N GLY A 66 -10.09 -6.90 -11.88
CA GLY A 66 -10.01 -8.37 -11.90
C GLY A 66 -9.52 -9.00 -10.60
N GLY A 67 -9.06 -8.20 -9.64
CA GLY A 67 -8.65 -8.67 -8.32
C GLY A 67 -7.44 -9.61 -8.36
N THR A 68 -7.39 -10.51 -7.39
CA THR A 68 -6.36 -11.56 -7.31
C THR A 68 -6.79 -12.88 -7.96
N LYS A 69 -7.83 -12.86 -8.80
CA LYS A 69 -8.39 -14.06 -9.46
C LYS A 69 -7.38 -14.90 -10.23
N LYS A 70 -6.40 -14.23 -10.85
CA LYS A 70 -5.32 -14.91 -11.57
C LYS A 70 -4.39 -15.74 -10.68
N PHE A 71 -4.35 -15.44 -9.37
CA PHE A 71 -3.50 -16.17 -8.42
C PHE A 71 -4.30 -17.17 -7.58
N HIS A 72 -5.48 -16.76 -7.06
CA HIS A 72 -6.21 -17.52 -6.04
C HIS A 72 -7.69 -17.72 -6.35
N GLN A 73 -8.19 -17.24 -7.49
CA GLN A 73 -9.61 -17.26 -7.87
C GLN A 73 -10.53 -16.51 -6.88
N THR A 74 -9.96 -15.58 -6.12
CA THR A 74 -10.65 -14.71 -5.16
C THR A 74 -10.60 -13.26 -5.57
N ASP A 75 -11.46 -12.41 -4.98
CA ASP A 75 -11.48 -10.99 -5.25
C ASP A 75 -10.20 -10.31 -4.76
N ILE A 76 -9.72 -10.73 -3.59
CA ILE A 76 -8.50 -10.21 -2.95
C ILE A 76 -7.75 -11.33 -2.21
N CYS A 77 -6.49 -11.08 -1.84
CA CYS A 77 -5.71 -11.96 -0.97
C CYS A 77 -4.94 -11.15 0.08
N THR A 78 -4.37 -11.82 1.07
CA THR A 78 -3.56 -11.21 2.13
C THR A 78 -2.05 -11.31 1.88
N ASP A 79 -1.62 -11.66 0.66
CA ASP A 79 -0.22 -11.60 0.26
C ASP A 79 0.10 -10.17 -0.20
N GLU A 80 1.02 -9.50 0.49
CA GLU A 80 1.45 -8.12 0.19
C GLU A 80 2.04 -7.96 -1.23
N LYS A 81 2.55 -9.04 -1.82
CA LYS A 81 3.04 -9.03 -3.21
C LYS A 81 1.93 -8.89 -4.25
N HIS A 82 0.70 -9.24 -3.87
CA HIS A 82 -0.45 -9.22 -4.76
C HIS A 82 -1.46 -8.15 -4.41
N ALA A 83 -1.49 -7.71 -3.15
CA ALA A 83 -2.47 -6.75 -2.62
C ALA A 83 -1.84 -5.89 -1.52
N GLN A 84 -2.31 -6.02 -0.28
CA GLN A 84 -1.90 -5.21 0.87
C GLN A 84 -1.53 -6.10 2.04
N ALA A 85 -0.66 -5.62 2.95
CA ALA A 85 -0.38 -6.33 4.19
C ALA A 85 -1.65 -6.50 5.02
N TYR A 86 -1.73 -7.62 5.75
CA TYR A 86 -2.91 -7.96 6.54
C TYR A 86 -2.51 -8.55 7.89
N ASN A 87 -3.04 -7.96 8.98
CA ASN A 87 -2.80 -8.47 10.34
C ASN A 87 -4.04 -8.30 11.22
N ALA A 88 -4.93 -9.29 11.23
CA ALA A 88 -6.13 -9.26 12.08
C ALA A 88 -5.81 -9.24 13.58
N GLY A 89 -4.66 -9.79 13.99
CA GLY A 89 -4.23 -9.85 15.39
C GLY A 89 -3.80 -8.50 15.97
N ALA A 90 -3.45 -7.54 15.11
CA ALA A 90 -3.01 -6.19 15.51
C ALA A 90 -4.15 -5.15 15.51
N VAL A 91 -5.39 -5.54 15.27
CA VAL A 91 -6.54 -4.62 15.22
C VAL A 91 -6.83 -4.03 16.60
N THR A 92 -6.70 -2.70 16.72
CA THR A 92 -6.96 -1.95 17.96
C THR A 92 -8.35 -1.30 17.95
N PRO A 93 -8.85 -0.83 19.12
CA PRO A 93 -10.08 -0.02 19.17
C PRO A 93 -10.02 1.26 18.34
N ALA A 94 -8.86 1.90 18.24
CA ALA A 94 -8.66 3.10 17.41
C ALA A 94 -8.85 2.77 15.91
N ILE A 95 -8.24 1.69 15.43
CA ILE A 95 -8.44 1.20 14.05
C ILE A 95 -9.92 0.90 13.77
N ARG A 96 -10.62 0.24 14.69
CA ARG A 96 -12.07 -0.04 14.53
C ARG A 96 -12.90 1.23 14.41
N ARG A 97 -12.60 2.27 15.22
CA ARG A 97 -13.30 3.56 15.12
C ARG A 97 -12.99 4.25 13.80
N ALA A 98 -11.73 4.28 13.40
CA ALA A 98 -11.27 4.92 12.17
C ALA A 98 -11.94 4.30 10.91
N VAL A 99 -11.94 2.99 10.78
CA VAL A 99 -12.61 2.28 9.68
C VAL A 99 -14.11 2.53 9.70
N LYS A 100 -14.75 2.49 10.89
CA LYS A 100 -16.18 2.78 11.04
C LYS A 100 -16.52 4.23 10.68
N MET A 101 -15.72 5.19 11.11
CA MET A 101 -15.91 6.62 10.87
C MET A 101 -15.87 6.96 9.38
N THR A 102 -14.97 6.32 8.64
CA THR A 102 -14.79 6.52 7.19
C THR A 102 -15.53 5.51 6.32
N ARG A 103 -16.50 4.78 6.88
CA ARG A 103 -17.20 3.71 6.18
C ARG A 103 -17.78 4.18 4.84
N GLY A 104 -17.40 3.47 3.77
CA GLY A 104 -17.84 3.75 2.41
C GLY A 104 -17.17 4.95 1.75
N GLU A 105 -16.27 5.66 2.42
CA GLU A 105 -15.50 6.75 1.82
C GLU A 105 -14.37 6.20 0.95
N VAL A 106 -14.24 6.75 -0.26
CA VAL A 106 -13.25 6.36 -1.26
C VAL A 106 -12.73 7.58 -2.01
N MET A 107 -11.55 7.45 -2.58
CA MET A 107 -10.97 8.45 -3.47
C MET A 107 -11.36 8.13 -4.92
N THR A 108 -11.88 9.14 -5.63
CA THR A 108 -12.25 9.01 -7.04
C THR A 108 -11.67 10.15 -7.87
N TYR A 109 -11.39 9.86 -9.13
CA TYR A 109 -11.03 10.84 -10.15
C TYR A 109 -11.76 10.52 -11.45
N GLY A 110 -12.44 11.50 -12.04
CA GLY A 110 -13.24 11.29 -13.25
C GLY A 110 -14.29 10.20 -13.12
N GLY A 111 -14.85 9.97 -11.91
CA GLY A 111 -15.87 8.94 -11.63
C GLY A 111 -15.30 7.52 -11.42
N ASN A 112 -14.00 7.32 -11.52
CA ASN A 112 -13.32 6.04 -11.28
C ASN A 112 -12.56 6.05 -9.95
N TYR A 113 -12.32 4.87 -9.36
CA TYR A 113 -11.43 4.75 -8.21
C TYR A 113 -10.01 5.15 -8.59
N THR A 114 -9.33 5.88 -7.69
CA THR A 114 -7.89 6.13 -7.85
C THR A 114 -7.09 4.89 -7.48
N LYS A 115 -5.81 4.83 -7.89
CA LYS A 115 -4.93 3.70 -7.56
C LYS A 115 -4.70 3.51 -6.05
N GLY A 116 -4.81 4.58 -5.25
CA GLY A 116 -4.68 4.48 -3.80
C GLY A 116 -3.29 4.03 -3.34
N TRP A 117 -2.23 4.39 -4.07
CA TRP A 117 -0.85 4.09 -3.67
C TRP A 117 -0.40 4.95 -2.48
N PHE A 118 0.42 4.37 -1.63
CA PHE A 118 0.98 5.03 -0.46
C PHE A 118 2.38 4.47 -0.15
N SER A 119 3.11 5.16 0.72
CA SER A 119 4.42 4.75 1.21
C SER A 119 4.60 5.16 2.67
N ALA A 120 5.48 4.47 3.39
CA ALA A 120 5.80 4.80 4.79
C ALA A 120 6.53 6.15 4.88
N SER A 121 7.41 6.44 3.93
CA SER A 121 8.17 7.69 3.82
C SER A 121 8.43 7.99 2.35
N CYS A 122 8.48 9.26 2.00
CA CYS A 122 8.80 9.73 0.64
C CYS A 122 10.14 10.45 0.54
N GLY A 123 10.91 10.55 1.65
CA GLY A 123 12.18 11.25 1.70
C GLY A 123 12.04 12.76 1.52
N GLY A 124 10.92 13.35 1.97
CA GLY A 124 10.65 14.79 1.92
C GLY A 124 9.95 15.27 0.63
N ARG A 125 9.85 14.43 -0.41
CA ARG A 125 9.13 14.74 -1.64
C ARG A 125 8.63 13.48 -2.31
N THR A 126 7.32 13.44 -2.63
CA THR A 126 6.75 12.30 -3.34
C THR A 126 7.30 12.19 -4.76
N ALA A 127 7.48 10.97 -5.24
CA ALA A 127 7.90 10.70 -6.62
C ALA A 127 6.70 10.28 -7.49
N PRO A 128 6.73 10.52 -8.81
CA PRO A 128 5.77 9.96 -9.75
C PRO A 128 5.73 8.43 -9.67
N ALA A 129 4.56 7.82 -9.91
CA ALA A 129 4.37 6.37 -9.81
C ALA A 129 5.30 5.58 -10.74
N ARG A 130 5.59 6.09 -11.94
CA ARG A 130 6.54 5.47 -12.87
C ARG A 130 7.95 5.34 -12.28
N VAL A 131 8.37 6.32 -11.49
CA VAL A 131 9.69 6.34 -10.85
C VAL A 131 9.69 5.53 -9.56
N ALA A 132 8.71 5.78 -8.67
CA ALA A 132 8.68 5.17 -7.35
C ALA A 132 8.28 3.69 -7.36
N LEU A 133 7.40 3.30 -8.28
CA LEU A 133 6.79 1.96 -8.32
C LEU A 133 7.14 1.17 -9.58
N GLY A 134 7.92 1.74 -10.50
CA GLY A 134 8.13 1.12 -11.82
C GLY A 134 6.83 0.94 -12.60
N TYR A 135 5.83 1.80 -12.37
CA TYR A 135 4.53 1.68 -13.01
C TYR A 135 4.65 1.80 -14.53
N ALA A 136 4.26 0.74 -15.25
CA ALA A 136 4.40 0.66 -16.71
C ALA A 136 3.29 1.39 -17.48
N GLY A 137 2.20 1.78 -16.81
CA GLY A 137 1.09 2.51 -17.41
C GLY A 137 1.39 4.01 -17.61
N GLU A 138 0.41 4.72 -18.12
CA GLU A 138 0.43 6.18 -18.17
C GLU A 138 0.31 6.76 -16.75
N GLU A 139 1.12 7.79 -16.45
CA GLU A 139 1.09 8.45 -15.14
C GLU A 139 -0.31 9.05 -14.90
N PRO A 140 -1.01 8.67 -13.82
CA PRO A 140 -2.34 9.22 -13.57
C PRO A 140 -2.29 10.73 -13.31
N GLU A 141 -3.20 11.50 -13.91
CA GLU A 141 -3.26 12.97 -13.79
C GLU A 141 -3.38 13.47 -12.34
N TYR A 142 -3.93 12.66 -11.43
CA TYR A 142 -4.05 12.99 -10.01
C TYR A 142 -2.76 12.72 -9.20
N ILE A 143 -1.73 12.13 -9.81
CA ILE A 143 -0.44 11.90 -9.17
C ILE A 143 0.48 13.07 -9.49
N ALA A 144 0.89 13.79 -8.45
CA ALA A 144 1.82 14.88 -8.55
C ALA A 144 2.96 14.72 -7.53
N SER A 145 4.15 15.16 -7.91
CA SER A 145 5.26 15.28 -6.97
C SER A 145 5.02 16.47 -6.05
N VAL A 146 4.83 16.23 -4.75
CA VAL A 146 4.58 17.25 -3.73
C VAL A 146 5.61 17.16 -2.61
N ASN A 147 5.89 18.29 -1.96
CA ASN A 147 6.74 18.29 -0.77
C ASN A 147 5.98 17.66 0.40
N CYS A 148 6.68 16.84 1.16
CA CYS A 148 6.17 16.09 2.30
C CYS A 148 7.01 16.50 3.52
N PRO A 149 6.48 17.23 4.50
CA PRO A 149 7.24 17.63 5.68
C PRO A 149 7.41 16.41 6.62
N GLU A 150 8.49 15.69 6.47
CA GLU A 150 8.82 14.51 7.28
C GLU A 150 9.78 14.87 8.43
N GLU A 151 10.47 16.01 8.35
CA GLU A 151 11.38 16.49 9.38
C GLU A 151 10.68 16.67 10.74
N GLY A 152 11.23 16.04 11.77
CA GLY A 152 10.65 16.06 13.12
C GLY A 152 9.44 15.13 13.32
N VAL A 153 8.97 14.44 12.30
CA VAL A 153 7.87 13.46 12.38
C VAL A 153 8.41 12.02 12.33
N ILE A 154 9.36 11.77 11.44
CA ILE A 154 10.04 10.47 11.32
C ILE A 154 11.34 10.53 12.14
N PRO A 155 11.68 9.47 12.91
CA PRO A 155 12.96 9.39 13.61
C PRO A 155 14.15 9.58 12.66
N GLU A 156 15.16 10.33 13.08
CA GLU A 156 16.30 10.67 12.23
C GLU A 156 17.02 9.44 11.70
N GLU A 157 17.09 8.38 12.48
CA GLU A 157 17.68 7.09 12.11
C GLU A 157 16.85 6.34 11.02
N GLU A 158 15.59 6.67 10.84
CA GLU A 158 14.74 6.13 9.76
C GLU A 158 14.80 6.99 8.49
N LEU A 159 15.11 8.30 8.63
CA LEU A 159 15.26 9.21 7.50
C LEU A 159 16.62 9.08 6.80
N TYR A 160 17.67 8.86 7.58
CA TYR A 160 19.03 8.83 7.05
C TYR A 160 19.66 7.46 7.27
N TRP A 161 20.11 6.86 6.18
CA TRP A 161 20.83 5.61 6.22
C TRP A 161 22.08 5.69 5.36
N SER A 162 23.08 4.91 5.70
CA SER A 162 24.27 4.74 4.88
C SER A 162 24.72 3.28 4.87
N ALA A 163 25.20 2.83 3.73
CA ALA A 163 25.84 1.53 3.60
C ALA A 163 27.21 1.72 2.96
N ARG A 164 28.21 0.96 3.44
CA ARG A 164 29.57 0.98 2.88
C ARG A 164 29.88 -0.40 2.33
N PHE A 165 30.36 -0.43 1.11
CA PHE A 165 30.77 -1.64 0.42
C PHE A 165 32.23 -1.49 0.00
N SER A 166 33.03 -2.54 0.14
CA SER A 166 34.30 -2.64 -0.56
C SER A 166 34.03 -2.75 -2.08
N ARG A 167 35.04 -2.47 -2.89
CA ARG A 167 34.95 -2.62 -4.35
C ARG A 167 34.60 -4.05 -4.76
N ALA A 168 35.14 -5.03 -4.05
CA ALA A 168 34.90 -6.44 -4.33
C ALA A 168 33.44 -6.83 -4.04
N GLU A 169 32.85 -6.37 -2.92
CA GLU A 169 31.46 -6.59 -2.57
C GLU A 169 30.54 -5.92 -3.57
N LEU A 170 30.79 -4.65 -3.91
CA LEU A 170 29.98 -3.95 -4.91
C LEU A 170 30.04 -4.64 -6.28
N GLY A 171 31.23 -5.06 -6.71
CA GLY A 171 31.39 -5.82 -7.94
C GLY A 171 30.64 -7.16 -7.94
N ALA A 172 30.62 -7.87 -6.81
CA ALA A 172 29.85 -9.11 -6.66
C ALA A 172 28.33 -8.85 -6.73
N ILE A 173 27.85 -7.80 -6.05
CA ILE A 173 26.42 -7.41 -6.07
C ILE A 173 25.98 -7.06 -7.49
N LEU A 174 26.70 -6.18 -8.18
CA LEU A 174 26.38 -5.74 -9.54
C LEU A 174 26.39 -6.91 -10.53
N LYS A 175 27.33 -7.84 -10.38
CA LYS A 175 27.39 -9.05 -11.21
C LYS A 175 26.14 -9.95 -10.99
N THR A 176 25.61 -10.04 -9.77
CA THR A 176 24.36 -10.80 -9.50
C THR A 176 23.14 -10.14 -10.12
N LEU A 177 23.17 -8.82 -10.33
CA LEU A 177 22.12 -8.05 -11.00
C LEU A 177 22.25 -8.08 -12.54
N GLY A 178 23.25 -8.79 -13.08
CA GLY A 178 23.47 -8.87 -14.52
C GLY A 178 24.15 -7.61 -15.11
N GLU A 179 24.60 -6.70 -14.26
CA GLU A 179 25.29 -5.48 -14.69
C GLU A 179 26.76 -5.77 -15.01
N SER A 180 27.22 -5.33 -16.18
CA SER A 180 28.62 -5.38 -16.55
C SER A 180 29.36 -4.23 -15.84
N VAL A 181 30.08 -4.54 -14.79
CA VAL A 181 30.95 -3.56 -14.12
C VAL A 181 32.26 -3.53 -14.88
N GLY A 182 32.50 -2.44 -15.62
CA GLY A 182 33.84 -2.10 -16.04
C GLY A 182 34.76 -1.92 -14.83
N GLU A 183 36.11 -1.96 -15.01
CA GLU A 183 37.02 -1.63 -13.92
C GLU A 183 36.60 -0.34 -13.24
N VAL A 184 36.23 -0.42 -11.96
CA VAL A 184 35.93 0.75 -11.14
C VAL A 184 37.23 1.52 -11.03
N LEU A 185 37.35 2.53 -11.87
CA LEU A 185 38.52 3.38 -11.93
C LEU A 185 38.80 4.02 -10.55
N ARG A 186 40.10 4.14 -10.28
CA ARG A 186 40.72 4.64 -9.03
C ARG A 186 40.17 5.96 -8.54
#